data_667547ca97449ed2ff7b9252287a9833
#
_entry.id   667547ca97449ed2ff7b9252287a9833
#
_cell.length_a   1.000
_cell.length_b   1.000
_cell.length_c   1.000
_cell.angle_alpha   90.00
_cell.angle_beta   90.00
_cell.angle_gamma   90.00
#
_symmetry.space_group_name_H-M   'P 1'
#
loop_
_entity.id
_entity.type
_entity.pdbx_description
1 polymer ?
#
loop_
_entity_poly.entity_id
_entity_poly.type
_entity_poly.pdbx_seq_one_letter_code
_entity_poly.pdbx_strand_id
1 'polypeptide(L)'
;MDERYKGKVRDKDVKVGNVLLTVYHGADKSIVDKENEQLFNDITELKKRKRLSIDECFYYASFAHLVFVKIHPFADGNGRAARLIEKWFLAQCLGNIAWSVPSEINYYLKRDKYYNTLKVGSMYEEVDYTMALPFLLLLPSCFSISKKYHAE
;
A
#
# COMPACT_ATOMS: atom_id res chain seq x y z
N MET A 1 -18.08 -2.71 -10.37
CA MET A 1 -18.11 -3.13 -8.94
C MET A 1 -19.56 -3.20 -8.53
N ASP A 2 -19.99 -4.31 -7.93
CA ASP A 2 -21.35 -4.48 -7.44
C ASP A 2 -21.64 -3.45 -6.33
N GLU A 3 -22.76 -2.74 -6.45
CA GLU A 3 -23.22 -1.70 -5.50
C GLU A 3 -23.25 -2.20 -4.04
N ARG A 4 -23.48 -3.51 -3.83
CA ARG A 4 -23.52 -4.13 -2.50
C ARG A 4 -22.21 -4.03 -1.73
N TYR A 5 -21.07 -3.89 -2.42
CA TYR A 5 -19.73 -3.89 -1.82
C TYR A 5 -19.08 -2.51 -1.80
N LYS A 6 -19.70 -1.47 -2.36
CA LYS A 6 -19.14 -0.13 -2.37
C LYS A 6 -18.94 0.41 -0.95
N GLY A 7 -17.70 0.77 -0.62
CA GLY A 7 -17.36 1.41 0.65
C GLY A 7 -17.56 0.54 1.90
N LYS A 8 -17.77 -0.78 1.73
CA LYS A 8 -17.93 -1.72 2.84
C LYS A 8 -16.72 -2.61 2.97
N VAL A 9 -16.34 -2.87 4.20
CA VAL A 9 -15.38 -3.93 4.52
C VAL A 9 -16.01 -5.28 4.16
N ARG A 10 -15.20 -6.20 3.65
CA ARG A 10 -15.64 -7.53 3.24
C ARG A 10 -16.07 -8.40 4.42
N ASP A 11 -17.02 -9.24 4.18
CA ASP A 11 -17.56 -10.24 5.11
C ASP A 11 -17.07 -11.66 4.84
N LYS A 12 -16.10 -11.81 3.90
CA LYS A 12 -15.55 -13.10 3.47
C LYS A 12 -14.03 -13.05 3.44
N ASP A 13 -13.41 -14.23 3.64
CA ASP A 13 -11.97 -14.37 3.46
C ASP A 13 -11.59 -14.24 1.99
N VAL A 14 -10.39 -13.68 1.75
CA VAL A 14 -9.91 -13.41 0.41
C VAL A 14 -8.52 -13.97 0.18
N LYS A 15 -8.32 -14.46 -1.04
CA LYS A 15 -7.03 -14.86 -1.58
C LYS A 15 -6.65 -13.87 -2.67
N VAL A 16 -5.47 -13.31 -2.56
CA VAL A 16 -4.94 -12.33 -3.53
C VAL A 16 -4.01 -13.05 -4.48
N GLY A 17 -4.26 -12.90 -5.77
CA GLY A 17 -3.49 -13.56 -6.80
C GLY A 17 -4.29 -13.71 -8.09
N ASN A 18 -3.93 -14.71 -8.88
CA ASN A 18 -4.70 -15.13 -10.05
C ASN A 18 -5.13 -16.60 -9.91
N VAL A 19 -5.82 -17.13 -10.92
CA VAL A 19 -6.36 -18.51 -10.92
C VAL A 19 -5.28 -19.56 -10.68
N LEU A 20 -4.03 -19.30 -11.09
CA LEU A 20 -2.92 -20.25 -11.04
C LEU A 20 -1.99 -20.04 -9.85
N LEU A 21 -1.95 -18.82 -9.28
CA LEU A 21 -1.00 -18.48 -8.23
C LEU A 21 -1.62 -17.52 -7.20
N THR A 22 -1.80 -18.01 -5.98
CA THR A 22 -2.08 -17.15 -4.82
C THR A 22 -0.81 -16.44 -4.40
N VAL A 23 -0.86 -15.11 -4.27
CA VAL A 23 0.27 -14.28 -3.81
C VAL A 23 0.29 -14.24 -2.29
N TYR A 24 -0.87 -14.03 -1.66
CA TYR A 24 -1.07 -14.05 -0.21
C TYR A 24 -2.56 -14.16 0.16
N HIS A 25 -2.84 -14.45 1.43
CA HIS A 25 -4.17 -14.37 2.03
C HIS A 25 -4.29 -13.06 2.80
N GLY A 26 -5.39 -12.33 2.62
CA GLY A 26 -5.73 -11.16 3.44
C GLY A 26 -6.03 -11.55 4.88
N ALA A 27 -6.14 -10.57 5.78
CA ALA A 27 -6.55 -10.79 7.16
C ALA A 27 -7.85 -11.61 7.23
N ASP A 28 -8.00 -12.46 8.24
CA ASP A 28 -9.26 -13.19 8.48
C ASP A 28 -10.43 -12.20 8.60
N LYS A 29 -11.59 -12.57 8.07
CA LYS A 29 -12.79 -11.70 8.09
C LYS A 29 -13.21 -11.26 9.48
N SER A 30 -12.88 -12.03 10.51
CA SER A 30 -13.23 -11.71 11.90
C SER A 30 -12.38 -10.60 12.51
N ILE A 31 -11.19 -10.35 11.95
CA ILE A 31 -10.24 -9.32 12.45
C ILE A 31 -10.04 -8.17 11.47
N VAL A 32 -10.52 -8.26 10.22
CA VAL A 32 -10.23 -7.28 9.17
C VAL A 32 -10.64 -5.85 9.55
N ASP A 33 -11.77 -5.67 10.22
CA ASP A 33 -12.23 -4.37 10.69
C ASP A 33 -11.27 -3.79 11.73
N LYS A 34 -10.88 -4.60 12.71
CA LYS A 34 -9.95 -4.21 13.78
C LYS A 34 -8.58 -3.83 13.22
N GLU A 35 -8.04 -4.65 12.31
CA GLU A 35 -6.73 -4.39 11.70
C GLU A 35 -6.76 -3.12 10.83
N ASN A 36 -7.85 -2.90 10.11
CA ASN A 36 -8.04 -1.68 9.32
C ASN A 36 -8.16 -0.44 10.23
N GLU A 37 -8.90 -0.52 11.32
CA GLU A 37 -9.01 0.55 12.31
C GLU A 37 -7.65 0.85 12.94
N GLN A 38 -6.89 -0.19 13.34
CA GLN A 38 -5.55 -0.04 13.90
C GLN A 38 -4.62 0.71 12.94
N LEU A 39 -4.60 0.34 11.65
CA LEU A 39 -3.80 1.03 10.64
C LEU A 39 -4.11 2.53 10.59
N PHE A 40 -5.39 2.93 10.58
CA PHE A 40 -5.75 4.35 10.54
C PHE A 40 -5.48 5.09 11.85
N ASN A 41 -5.55 4.40 12.99
CA ASN A 41 -5.12 4.93 14.28
C ASN A 41 -3.60 5.19 14.27
N ASP A 42 -2.79 4.25 13.80
CA ASP A 42 -1.34 4.41 13.68
C ASP A 42 -0.97 5.58 12.75
N ILE A 43 -1.63 5.71 11.61
CA ILE A 43 -1.47 6.85 10.70
C ILE A 43 -1.82 8.17 11.41
N THR A 44 -2.88 8.17 12.22
CA THR A 44 -3.31 9.35 12.97
C THR A 44 -2.29 9.75 14.03
N GLU A 45 -1.72 8.77 14.76
CA GLU A 45 -0.66 9.02 15.73
C GLU A 45 0.62 9.54 15.07
N LEU A 46 1.00 9.01 13.91
CA LEU A 46 2.14 9.53 13.13
C LEU A 46 1.95 10.99 12.73
N LYS A 47 0.73 11.39 12.37
CA LYS A 47 0.39 12.79 12.01
C LYS A 47 0.50 13.76 13.18
N LYS A 48 0.42 13.30 14.43
CA LYS A 48 0.63 14.14 15.62
C LYS A 48 2.10 14.49 15.84
N ARG A 49 3.05 13.78 15.22
CA ARG A 49 4.46 14.12 15.29
C ARG A 49 4.72 15.47 14.63
N LYS A 50 5.50 16.32 15.29
CA LYS A 50 5.69 17.73 14.87
C LYS A 50 6.29 17.88 13.47
N ARG A 51 7.15 16.96 13.04
CA ARG A 51 7.78 16.99 11.72
C ARG A 51 8.39 15.62 11.40
N LEU A 52 7.97 15.04 10.28
CA LEU A 52 8.64 13.90 9.68
C LEU A 52 9.67 14.39 8.67
N SER A 53 10.83 13.76 8.61
CA SER A 53 11.78 13.96 7.51
C SER A 53 11.18 13.43 6.20
N ILE A 54 11.78 13.82 5.07
CA ILE A 54 11.35 13.34 3.75
C ILE A 54 11.42 11.81 3.68
N ASP A 55 12.51 11.22 4.19
CA ASP A 55 12.71 9.77 4.20
C ASP A 55 11.64 9.06 5.05
N GLU A 56 11.30 9.60 6.22
CA GLU A 56 10.21 9.09 7.04
C GLU A 56 8.84 9.22 6.34
N CYS A 57 8.60 10.31 5.62
CA CYS A 57 7.35 10.47 4.85
C CYS A 57 7.21 9.37 3.79
N PHE A 58 8.27 9.08 3.04
CA PHE A 58 8.28 8.02 2.03
C PHE A 58 8.19 6.63 2.66
N TYR A 59 8.92 6.41 3.76
CA TYR A 59 8.88 5.15 4.50
C TYR A 59 7.45 4.84 4.98
N TYR A 60 6.83 5.75 5.74
CA TYR A 60 5.51 5.51 6.31
C TYR A 60 4.41 5.48 5.25
N ALA A 61 4.51 6.26 4.18
CA ALA A 61 3.59 6.18 3.06
C ALA A 61 3.62 4.79 2.40
N SER A 62 4.82 4.28 2.08
CA SER A 62 4.99 2.93 1.53
C SER A 62 4.54 1.85 2.50
N PHE A 63 4.84 2.02 3.79
CA PHE A 63 4.46 1.06 4.81
C PHE A 63 2.94 0.97 5.00
N ALA A 64 2.26 2.12 5.04
CA ALA A 64 0.80 2.17 5.09
C ALA A 64 0.15 1.49 3.87
N HIS A 65 0.73 1.68 2.67
CA HIS A 65 0.32 0.98 1.46
C HIS A 65 0.46 -0.55 1.64
N LEU A 66 1.64 -1.02 2.08
CA LEU A 66 1.91 -2.46 2.27
C LEU A 66 0.94 -3.07 3.27
N VAL A 67 0.79 -2.46 4.45
CA VAL A 67 -0.10 -2.96 5.50
C VAL A 67 -1.54 -3.03 4.99
N PHE A 68 -2.03 -1.97 4.32
CA PHE A 68 -3.38 -1.95 3.77
C PHE A 68 -3.63 -3.06 2.75
N VAL A 69 -2.69 -3.31 1.83
CA VAL A 69 -2.87 -4.42 0.87
C VAL A 69 -2.80 -5.79 1.54
N LYS A 70 -2.06 -5.93 2.63
CA LYS A 70 -2.01 -7.19 3.42
C LYS A 70 -3.30 -7.43 4.21
N ILE A 71 -3.86 -6.42 4.84
CA ILE A 71 -5.20 -6.48 5.48
C ILE A 71 -6.25 -6.85 4.43
N HIS A 72 -6.20 -6.22 3.26
CA HIS A 72 -7.10 -6.41 2.13
C HIS A 72 -8.58 -6.21 2.51
N PRO A 73 -8.97 -5.02 3.03
CA PRO A 73 -10.27 -4.85 3.68
C PRO A 73 -11.46 -4.89 2.73
N PHE A 74 -11.29 -4.67 1.44
CA PHE A 74 -12.40 -4.61 0.48
C PHE A 74 -12.50 -5.88 -0.37
N ALA A 75 -13.67 -6.14 -0.91
CA ALA A 75 -13.89 -7.24 -1.86
C ALA A 75 -13.16 -6.98 -3.20
N ASP A 76 -13.02 -5.69 -3.59
CA ASP A 76 -12.25 -5.24 -4.76
C ASP A 76 -11.72 -3.83 -4.54
N GLY A 77 -10.69 -3.45 -5.30
CA GLY A 77 -10.14 -2.10 -5.31
C GLY A 77 -9.07 -1.84 -4.26
N ASN A 78 -8.63 -2.84 -3.48
CA ASN A 78 -7.63 -2.65 -2.42
C ASN A 78 -6.32 -2.02 -2.94
N GLY A 79 -5.83 -2.44 -4.10
CA GLY A 79 -4.62 -1.84 -4.68
C GLY A 79 -4.81 -0.36 -5.08
N ARG A 80 -6.01 0.03 -5.53
CA ARG A 80 -6.35 1.45 -5.82
C ARG A 80 -6.44 2.25 -4.53
N ALA A 81 -7.11 1.71 -3.52
CA ALA A 81 -7.23 2.34 -2.21
C ALA A 81 -5.86 2.50 -1.53
N ALA A 82 -5.01 1.48 -1.57
CA ALA A 82 -3.66 1.53 -1.00
C ALA A 82 -2.80 2.63 -1.63
N ARG A 83 -2.83 2.76 -2.97
CA ARG A 83 -2.12 3.86 -3.67
C ARG A 83 -2.68 5.23 -3.30
N LEU A 84 -3.99 5.34 -3.11
CA LEU A 84 -4.62 6.58 -2.67
C LEU A 84 -4.22 6.94 -1.22
N ILE A 85 -4.18 5.96 -0.31
CA ILE A 85 -3.72 6.14 1.08
C ILE A 85 -2.26 6.60 1.09
N GLU A 86 -1.39 5.95 0.31
CA GLU A 86 0.01 6.32 0.14
C GLU A 86 0.15 7.79 -0.31
N LYS A 87 -0.55 8.15 -1.38
CA LYS A 87 -0.54 9.50 -1.93
C LYS A 87 -1.09 10.53 -0.96
N TRP A 88 -2.19 10.20 -0.30
CA TRP A 88 -2.78 11.05 0.72
C TRP A 88 -1.84 11.28 1.90
N PHE A 89 -1.17 10.23 2.39
CA PHE A 89 -0.19 10.37 3.46
C PHE A 89 0.98 11.26 3.04
N LEU A 90 1.54 11.05 1.85
CA LEU A 90 2.56 11.94 1.30
C LEU A 90 2.10 13.39 1.21
N ALA A 91 0.85 13.64 0.78
CA ALA A 91 0.31 14.98 0.70
C ALA A 91 0.15 15.66 2.07
N GLN A 92 -0.13 14.89 3.13
CA GLN A 92 -0.14 15.41 4.49
C GLN A 92 1.27 15.85 4.96
N CYS A 93 2.32 15.16 4.50
CA CYS A 93 3.71 15.43 4.87
C CYS A 93 4.36 16.52 4.00
N LEU A 94 4.13 16.45 2.68
CA LEU A 94 4.87 17.22 1.67
C LEU A 94 4.01 18.27 0.96
N GLY A 95 2.71 18.35 1.29
CA GLY A 95 1.79 19.26 0.60
C GLY A 95 1.57 18.88 -0.87
N ASN A 96 1.31 19.87 -1.70
CA ASN A 96 0.90 19.66 -3.09
C ASN A 96 1.97 18.96 -3.96
N ILE A 97 3.24 19.02 -3.60
CA ILE A 97 4.33 18.37 -4.34
C ILE A 97 4.18 16.85 -4.36
N ALA A 98 3.49 16.28 -3.36
CA ALA A 98 3.22 14.84 -3.30
C ALA A 98 2.47 14.33 -4.55
N TRP A 99 1.61 15.15 -5.15
CA TRP A 99 0.85 14.80 -6.35
C TRP A 99 1.72 14.66 -7.60
N SER A 100 2.92 15.25 -7.59
CA SER A 100 3.91 15.12 -8.67
C SER A 100 4.77 13.87 -8.56
N VAL A 101 4.68 13.11 -7.45
CA VAL A 101 5.39 11.83 -7.29
C VAL A 101 4.75 10.78 -8.20
N PRO A 102 5.43 10.25 -9.24
CA PRO A 102 4.83 9.37 -10.24
C PRO A 102 4.74 7.90 -9.78
N SER A 103 4.23 7.67 -8.57
CA SER A 103 4.21 6.34 -7.95
C SER A 103 3.32 5.34 -8.71
N GLU A 104 2.16 5.78 -9.21
CA GLU A 104 1.23 4.95 -9.97
C GLU A 104 1.86 4.42 -11.26
N ILE A 105 2.57 5.29 -11.99
CA ILE A 105 3.29 4.90 -13.21
C ILE A 105 4.41 3.92 -12.87
N ASN A 106 5.14 4.17 -11.77
CA ASN A 106 6.21 3.28 -11.33
C ASN A 106 5.67 1.88 -10.99
N TYR A 107 4.56 1.78 -10.27
CA TYR A 107 3.93 0.49 -9.95
C TYR A 107 3.39 -0.22 -11.20
N TYR A 108 2.87 0.52 -12.17
CA TYR A 108 2.42 -0.03 -13.44
C TYR A 108 3.57 -0.60 -14.25
N LEU A 109 4.65 0.17 -14.45
CA LEU A 109 5.82 -0.23 -15.22
C LEU A 109 6.63 -1.36 -14.56
N LYS A 110 6.60 -1.43 -13.22
CA LYS A 110 7.30 -2.46 -12.43
C LYS A 110 6.33 -3.47 -11.82
N ARG A 111 5.26 -3.79 -12.52
CA ARG A 111 4.15 -4.61 -12.00
C ARG A 111 4.62 -5.94 -11.40
N ASP A 112 5.48 -6.67 -12.10
CA ASP A 112 5.97 -7.97 -11.60
C ASP A 112 6.82 -7.79 -10.33
N LYS A 113 7.66 -6.76 -10.30
CA LYS A 113 8.43 -6.43 -9.10
C LYS A 113 7.50 -6.04 -7.96
N TYR A 114 6.47 -5.24 -8.20
CA TYR A 114 5.47 -4.87 -7.21
C TYR A 114 4.84 -6.11 -6.57
N TYR A 115 4.30 -7.04 -7.37
CA TYR A 115 3.68 -8.26 -6.82
C TYR A 115 4.68 -9.19 -6.13
N ASN A 116 5.91 -9.28 -6.62
CA ASN A 116 6.95 -10.10 -6.00
C ASN A 116 7.36 -9.54 -4.63
N THR A 117 7.42 -8.22 -4.47
CA THR A 117 7.78 -7.58 -3.19
C THR A 117 6.64 -7.58 -2.16
N LEU A 118 5.41 -7.90 -2.56
CA LEU A 118 4.30 -8.15 -1.64
C LEU A 118 4.40 -9.52 -0.92
N LYS A 119 5.32 -10.41 -1.35
CA LYS A 119 5.49 -11.76 -0.76
C LYS A 119 6.29 -11.70 0.55
N VAL A 120 5.82 -10.94 1.52
CA VAL A 120 6.40 -10.82 2.87
C VAL A 120 5.69 -11.76 3.88
N GLY A 121 5.06 -12.81 3.39
CA GLY A 121 4.28 -13.80 4.12
C GLY A 121 3.11 -14.27 3.27
N SER A 122 2.80 -15.58 3.31
CA SER A 122 1.70 -16.18 2.54
C SER A 122 0.35 -16.02 3.23
N MET A 123 0.34 -16.08 4.55
CA MET A 123 -0.83 -15.80 5.39
C MET A 123 -0.66 -14.43 6.05
N TYR A 124 -1.76 -13.79 6.44
CA TYR A 124 -1.70 -12.49 7.12
C TYR A 124 -0.94 -12.58 8.45
N GLU A 125 -1.18 -13.64 9.20
CA GLU A 125 -0.57 -13.91 10.50
C GLU A 125 0.95 -14.22 10.42
N GLU A 126 1.42 -14.58 9.22
CA GLU A 126 2.82 -14.92 8.95
C GLU A 126 3.60 -13.76 8.31
N VAL A 127 2.98 -12.56 8.22
CA VAL A 127 3.63 -11.41 7.59
C VAL A 127 4.88 -11.00 8.37
N ASP A 128 6.03 -11.10 7.73
CA ASP A 128 7.31 -10.64 8.24
C ASP A 128 7.69 -9.29 7.62
N TYR A 129 7.41 -8.22 8.35
CA TYR A 129 7.74 -6.86 7.90
C TYR A 129 9.24 -6.57 7.86
N THR A 130 10.11 -7.40 8.44
CA THR A 130 11.57 -7.25 8.24
C THR A 130 11.98 -7.46 6.79
N MET A 131 11.16 -8.21 6.02
CA MET A 131 11.34 -8.43 4.59
C MET A 131 10.72 -7.32 3.72
N ALA A 132 10.16 -6.27 4.29
CA ALA A 132 9.43 -5.24 3.55
C ALA A 132 10.32 -4.28 2.75
N LEU A 133 11.63 -4.19 3.04
CA LEU A 133 12.52 -3.21 2.43
C LEU A 133 12.44 -3.15 0.88
N PRO A 134 12.40 -4.27 0.13
CA PRO A 134 12.27 -4.20 -1.33
C PRO A 134 10.98 -3.52 -1.81
N PHE A 135 9.86 -3.69 -1.06
CA PHE A 135 8.61 -3.00 -1.34
C PHE A 135 8.72 -1.50 -1.01
N LEU A 136 9.26 -1.16 0.17
CA LEU A 136 9.38 0.22 0.63
C LEU A 136 10.23 1.07 -0.31
N LEU A 137 11.24 0.46 -0.97
CA LEU A 137 12.09 1.11 -1.96
C LEU A 137 11.40 1.35 -3.32
N LEU A 138 10.24 0.78 -3.58
CA LEU A 138 9.52 1.01 -4.85
C LEU A 138 9.07 2.47 -4.97
N LEU A 139 8.54 3.06 -3.91
CA LEU A 139 8.04 4.43 -3.93
C LEU A 139 9.18 5.44 -4.22
N PRO A 140 10.29 5.49 -3.48
CA PRO A 140 11.38 6.41 -3.81
C PRO A 140 12.03 6.10 -5.17
N SER A 141 11.97 4.86 -5.67
CA SER A 141 12.53 4.51 -6.98
C SER A 141 11.76 5.12 -8.18
N CYS A 142 10.62 5.74 -7.95
CA CYS A 142 9.85 6.42 -9.02
C CYS A 142 10.61 7.63 -9.59
N PHE A 143 11.46 8.29 -8.81
CA PHE A 143 12.29 9.40 -9.28
C PHE A 143 13.37 8.99 -10.30
N SER A 144 13.75 7.71 -10.32
CA SER A 144 14.68 7.19 -11.33
C SER A 144 14.06 7.07 -12.72
N ILE A 145 12.73 7.07 -12.82
CA ILE A 145 11.99 6.95 -14.08
C ILE A 145 11.92 8.31 -14.78
N SER A 146 11.76 9.41 -14.04
CA SER A 146 11.61 10.75 -14.60
C SER A 146 12.82 11.19 -15.43
N LYS A 147 14.03 10.68 -15.13
CA LYS A 147 15.22 10.94 -15.92
C LYS A 147 15.20 10.33 -17.32
N LYS A 148 14.41 9.27 -17.57
CA LYS A 148 14.32 8.62 -18.89
C LYS A 148 13.31 9.29 -19.82
N TYR A 149 12.28 9.95 -19.27
CA TYR A 149 11.21 10.57 -20.07
C TYR A 149 11.40 12.06 -20.34
N HIS A 150 12.46 12.68 -19.78
CA HIS A 150 12.85 14.07 -20.08
C HIS A 150 14.10 14.16 -20.96
N ALA A 151 14.58 13.04 -21.51
CA ALA A 151 15.75 12.96 -22.38
C ALA A 151 15.38 12.74 -23.87
N GLU A 152 14.10 12.85 -24.22
CA GLU A 152 13.56 12.94 -25.58
C GLU A 152 12.87 14.31 -25.75
#